data_3ec8f923a5fafede755ee4dbe41e0a3a
#
_entry.id   3ec8f923a5fafede755ee4dbe41e0a3a
#
_cell.length_a   1.000
_cell.length_b   1.000
_cell.length_c   1.000
_cell.angle_alpha   90.00
_cell.angle_beta   90.00
_cell.angle_gamma   90.00
#
_symmetry.space_group_name_H-M   'P 1'
#
loop_
_entity.id
_entity.type
_entity.pdbx_description
1 polymer ?
#
loop_
_entity_poly.entity_id
_entity_poly.type
_entity_poly.pdbx_seq_one_letter_code
_entity_poly.pdbx_strand_id
1 'polypeptide(L)'
;MRIGVSATQASLFEDAPLPGPPPAVAMLARRLPPNIRFGTTTWTYDGWAGDVYHRTYRGAEPARRLEEYARYPLFRTVCIDSAFYEPPSEDLLRAYARALPPGFPCVSKVWDRITVKRFPRDKRWGAQAGQVNPDFLNAGLFLDAVLAPYARAFREHAACFVFEISAMHGADLPGPERWAEQLDRFLARLPRDFRYAVELRNAELVHPVHGAVLQRHGVAHVFNAWTAMPTIGQQLQLSWVFPAPFTVARALLTPGRKFREAVNAFAPYDRVQEPAPEIRADLRTLIDEAVRRRIEALIALGNRLEGNAPGTIRALADSWQTPG
;
A
#
# COMPACT_ATOMS: atom_id res chain seq x y z
N MET A 1 15.76 40.34 -29.14
CA MET A 1 14.65 39.75 -29.88
C MET A 1 14.17 38.53 -29.09
N ARG A 2 13.10 38.67 -28.26
CA ARG A 2 12.53 37.58 -27.46
C ARG A 2 11.52 36.87 -28.34
N ILE A 3 11.78 35.61 -28.69
CA ILE A 3 10.82 34.78 -29.40
C ILE A 3 9.82 34.28 -28.33
N GLY A 4 8.63 34.88 -28.34
CA GLY A 4 7.51 34.42 -27.51
C GLY A 4 7.03 33.07 -28.00
N VAL A 5 7.18 32.03 -27.17
CA VAL A 5 6.51 30.74 -27.40
C VAL A 5 5.02 30.96 -27.13
N SER A 6 4.22 30.84 -28.19
CA SER A 6 2.78 31.07 -28.17
C SER A 6 2.10 30.09 -27.17
N ALA A 7 1.26 30.64 -26.31
CA ALA A 7 0.44 29.88 -25.36
C ALA A 7 -0.46 28.80 -26.03
N THR A 8 -0.65 28.89 -27.34
CA THR A 8 -1.47 27.98 -28.15
C THR A 8 -0.81 26.61 -28.40
N GLN A 9 0.53 26.52 -28.33
CA GLN A 9 1.24 25.26 -28.54
C GLN A 9 1.24 24.33 -27.28
N ALA A 10 1.09 24.89 -26.10
CA ALA A 10 1.03 24.11 -24.86
C ALA A 10 -0.31 23.37 -24.71
N SER A 11 -1.43 23.91 -25.23
CA SER A 11 -2.75 23.30 -25.10
C SER A 11 -3.00 22.14 -26.08
N LEU A 12 -2.32 22.10 -27.20
CA LEU A 12 -2.47 21.07 -28.24
C LEU A 12 -1.89 19.69 -27.82
N PHE A 13 -1.01 19.65 -26.82
CA PHE A 13 -0.44 18.41 -26.30
C PHE A 13 -1.13 17.91 -25.03
N GLU A 14 -1.97 18.72 -24.37
CA GLU A 14 -2.73 18.32 -23.19
C GLU A 14 -3.94 17.45 -23.51
N ASP A 15 -4.50 17.54 -24.71
CA ASP A 15 -5.70 16.83 -25.15
C ASP A 15 -5.43 15.62 -26.05
N ALA A 16 -4.16 15.27 -26.32
CA ALA A 16 -3.85 14.05 -27.05
C ALA A 16 -4.23 12.80 -26.25
N PRO A 17 -4.91 11.83 -26.86
CA PRO A 17 -5.25 10.59 -26.16
C PRO A 17 -3.98 9.93 -25.64
N LEU A 18 -4.03 9.49 -24.36
CA LEU A 18 -2.89 8.83 -23.73
C LEU A 18 -2.50 7.58 -24.53
N PRO A 19 -1.19 7.34 -24.78
CA PRO A 19 -0.76 6.15 -25.50
C PRO A 19 -1.23 4.89 -24.79
N GLY A 20 -1.57 3.87 -25.56
CA GLY A 20 -1.92 2.57 -25.00
C GLY A 20 -0.73 1.90 -24.30
N PRO A 21 -0.99 0.98 -23.36
CA PRO A 21 0.07 0.27 -22.67
C PRO A 21 0.89 -0.60 -23.61
N PRO A 22 2.18 -0.87 -23.29
CA PRO A 22 3.01 -1.77 -24.08
C PRO A 22 2.34 -3.15 -24.26
N PRO A 23 2.27 -3.71 -25.50
CA PRO A 23 1.58 -4.98 -25.76
C PRO A 23 2.07 -6.13 -24.88
N ALA A 24 3.37 -6.22 -24.59
CA ALA A 24 3.96 -7.23 -23.72
C ALA A 24 3.38 -7.18 -22.30
N VAL A 25 3.18 -5.97 -21.73
CA VAL A 25 2.60 -5.79 -20.41
C VAL A 25 1.13 -6.22 -20.37
N ALA A 26 0.39 -5.92 -21.44
CA ALA A 26 -1.00 -6.37 -21.57
C ALA A 26 -1.13 -7.90 -21.65
N MET A 27 -0.18 -8.57 -22.32
CA MET A 27 -0.13 -10.05 -22.36
C MET A 27 0.14 -10.64 -20.97
N LEU A 28 1.09 -10.11 -20.22
CA LEU A 28 1.35 -10.55 -18.83
C LEU A 28 0.11 -10.38 -17.95
N ALA A 29 -0.57 -9.25 -18.07
CA ALA A 29 -1.76 -8.96 -17.26
C ALA A 29 -2.91 -9.95 -17.51
N ARG A 30 -3.07 -10.45 -18.75
CA ARG A 30 -4.10 -11.45 -19.10
C ARG A 30 -3.86 -12.82 -18.46
N ARG A 31 -2.61 -13.14 -18.12
CA ARG A 31 -2.23 -14.42 -17.50
C ARG A 31 -2.50 -14.43 -16.00
N LEU A 32 -2.59 -13.27 -15.37
CA LEU A 32 -2.78 -13.16 -13.92
C LEU A 32 -4.22 -13.52 -13.52
N PRO A 33 -4.40 -14.30 -12.45
CA PRO A 33 -5.72 -14.60 -11.90
C PRO A 33 -6.50 -13.32 -11.58
N PRO A 34 -7.84 -13.31 -11.74
CA PRO A 34 -8.65 -12.12 -11.55
C PRO A 34 -8.69 -11.66 -10.08
N ASN A 35 -8.46 -12.56 -9.12
CA ASN A 35 -8.42 -12.27 -7.69
C ASN A 35 -7.06 -11.74 -7.22
N ILE A 36 -6.03 -11.69 -8.08
CA ILE A 36 -4.72 -11.12 -7.77
C ILE A 36 -4.66 -9.69 -8.29
N ARG A 37 -4.47 -8.75 -7.36
CA ARG A 37 -4.41 -7.32 -7.63
C ARG A 37 -3.06 -6.76 -7.23
N PHE A 38 -2.19 -6.60 -8.19
CA PHE A 38 -0.93 -5.89 -8.01
C PHE A 38 -1.13 -4.39 -8.04
N GLY A 39 -0.35 -3.71 -7.24
CA GLY A 39 -0.25 -2.26 -7.23
C GLY A 39 1.00 -1.80 -6.49
N THR A 40 1.11 -0.50 -6.31
CA THR A 40 2.27 0.12 -5.68
C THR A 40 1.86 0.92 -4.45
N THR A 41 2.83 1.21 -3.57
CA THR A 41 2.58 1.94 -2.32
C THR A 41 2.33 3.43 -2.54
N THR A 42 2.71 3.96 -3.68
CA THR A 42 2.40 5.30 -4.18
C THR A 42 2.64 5.32 -5.68
N TRP A 43 2.17 6.36 -6.36
CA TRP A 43 2.22 6.48 -7.82
C TRP A 43 2.86 7.77 -8.33
N THR A 44 3.49 8.56 -7.48
CA THR A 44 4.01 9.88 -7.83
C THR A 44 5.52 9.89 -8.09
N TYR A 45 6.04 8.92 -8.84
CA TYR A 45 7.46 8.80 -9.17
C TYR A 45 7.77 9.22 -10.60
N ASP A 46 8.67 10.20 -10.78
CA ASP A 46 9.11 10.67 -12.10
C ASP A 46 9.94 9.62 -12.86
N GLY A 47 10.64 8.74 -12.15
CA GLY A 47 11.42 7.65 -12.74
C GLY A 47 10.59 6.60 -13.50
N TRP A 48 9.26 6.70 -13.47
CA TRP A 48 8.37 5.82 -14.24
C TRP A 48 7.98 6.41 -15.60
N ALA A 49 8.48 7.59 -15.97
CA ALA A 49 8.28 8.18 -17.28
C ALA A 49 8.89 7.30 -18.38
N GLY A 50 8.15 7.07 -19.46
CA GLY A 50 8.50 6.13 -20.54
C GLY A 50 8.12 4.66 -20.28
N ASP A 51 7.66 4.32 -19.07
CA ASP A 51 7.19 2.98 -18.70
C ASP A 51 5.70 2.98 -18.30
N VAL A 52 5.39 3.60 -17.17
CA VAL A 52 4.01 3.74 -16.67
C VAL A 52 3.38 5.04 -17.17
N TYR A 53 4.16 6.10 -17.22
CA TYR A 53 3.73 7.43 -17.65
C TYR A 53 4.32 7.77 -19.02
N HIS A 54 3.49 8.38 -19.87
CA HIS A 54 3.94 8.82 -21.21
C HIS A 54 4.91 10.00 -21.16
N ARG A 55 4.98 10.72 -20.03
CA ARG A 55 5.83 11.91 -19.84
C ARG A 55 6.28 12.08 -18.39
N THR A 56 7.23 12.96 -18.16
CA THR A 56 7.51 13.51 -16.84
C THR A 56 6.48 14.60 -16.50
N TYR A 57 5.91 14.53 -15.33
CA TYR A 57 4.95 15.51 -14.83
C TYR A 57 5.67 16.68 -14.15
N ARG A 58 5.15 17.89 -14.35
CA ARG A 58 5.61 19.08 -13.62
C ARG A 58 4.84 19.16 -12.31
N GLY A 59 5.54 19.06 -11.20
CA GLY A 59 4.91 19.04 -9.87
C GLY A 59 4.24 17.72 -9.50
N ALA A 60 3.43 17.73 -8.45
CA ALA A 60 2.87 16.52 -7.89
C ALA A 60 1.76 15.90 -8.75
N GLU A 61 0.86 16.69 -9.30
CA GLU A 61 -0.30 16.30 -10.14
C GLU A 61 -0.87 14.90 -9.84
N PRO A 62 -1.17 14.55 -8.57
CA PRO A 62 -1.39 13.16 -8.19
C PRO A 62 -2.63 12.53 -8.86
N ALA A 63 -3.68 13.29 -9.12
CA ALA A 63 -4.88 12.78 -9.78
C ALA A 63 -4.63 12.46 -11.27
N ARG A 64 -3.88 13.30 -11.99
CA ARG A 64 -3.52 13.04 -13.40
C ARG A 64 -2.61 11.82 -13.53
N ARG A 65 -1.61 11.70 -12.64
CA ARG A 65 -0.75 10.50 -12.61
C ARG A 65 -1.56 9.24 -12.27
N LEU A 66 -2.56 9.36 -11.39
CA LEU A 66 -3.42 8.24 -11.00
C LEU A 66 -4.27 7.73 -12.17
N GLU A 67 -4.72 8.61 -13.05
CA GLU A 67 -5.43 8.25 -14.27
C GLU A 67 -4.57 7.38 -15.20
N GLU A 68 -3.32 7.76 -15.47
CA GLU A 68 -2.40 6.92 -16.26
C GLU A 68 -2.02 5.63 -15.52
N TYR A 69 -1.75 5.73 -14.24
CA TYR A 69 -1.46 4.58 -13.40
C TYR A 69 -2.52 3.48 -13.52
N ALA A 70 -3.79 3.87 -13.43
CA ALA A 70 -4.90 2.93 -13.50
C ALA A 70 -5.10 2.30 -14.89
N ARG A 71 -4.49 2.86 -15.94
CA ARG A 71 -4.47 2.29 -17.31
C ARG A 71 -3.35 1.27 -17.52
N TYR A 72 -2.37 1.23 -16.60
CA TYR A 72 -1.28 0.25 -16.71
C TYR A 72 -1.80 -1.16 -16.38
N PRO A 73 -1.79 -2.13 -17.32
CA PRO A 73 -2.57 -3.35 -17.22
C PRO A 73 -2.27 -4.25 -16.02
N LEU A 74 -1.04 -4.19 -15.51
CA LEU A 74 -0.62 -4.95 -14.33
C LEU A 74 -1.07 -4.30 -13.01
N PHE A 75 -1.48 -3.02 -13.03
CA PHE A 75 -1.93 -2.33 -11.84
C PHE A 75 -3.44 -2.48 -11.68
N ARG A 76 -3.85 -3.28 -10.72
CA ARG A 76 -5.25 -3.56 -10.40
C ARG A 76 -5.65 -3.05 -9.02
N THR A 77 -4.73 -2.37 -8.34
CA THR A 77 -4.91 -1.66 -7.07
C THR A 77 -3.84 -0.60 -6.91
N VAL A 78 -4.00 0.27 -5.93
CA VAL A 78 -2.99 1.26 -5.50
C VAL A 78 -3.09 1.49 -4.00
N CYS A 79 -1.96 1.78 -3.33
CA CYS A 79 -1.99 2.25 -1.95
C CYS A 79 -1.93 3.79 -1.88
N ILE A 80 -2.80 4.37 -1.07
CA ILE A 80 -2.78 5.79 -0.71
C ILE A 80 -1.93 5.93 0.57
N ASP A 81 -0.61 5.79 0.42
CA ASP A 81 0.32 5.85 1.56
C ASP A 81 0.48 7.26 2.14
N SER A 82 0.19 8.31 1.36
CA SER A 82 0.18 9.70 1.84
C SER A 82 -0.84 9.93 2.96
N ALA A 83 -1.93 9.17 2.99
CA ALA A 83 -2.94 9.21 4.03
C ALA A 83 -2.40 8.86 5.44
N PHE A 84 -1.23 8.23 5.51
CA PHE A 84 -0.53 7.98 6.77
C PHE A 84 -0.11 9.25 7.48
N TYR A 85 0.28 10.27 6.73
CA TYR A 85 0.77 11.53 7.30
C TYR A 85 -0.35 12.51 7.62
N GLU A 86 -1.41 12.49 6.83
CA GLU A 86 -2.59 13.34 6.98
C GLU A 86 -3.77 12.70 6.23
N PRO A 87 -4.97 12.64 6.83
CA PRO A 87 -6.16 12.18 6.13
C PRO A 87 -6.42 13.04 4.89
N PRO A 88 -6.66 12.43 3.71
CA PRO A 88 -6.97 13.19 2.51
C PRO A 88 -8.32 13.91 2.66
N SER A 89 -8.39 15.16 2.16
CA SER A 89 -9.63 15.91 2.12
C SER A 89 -10.65 15.25 1.17
N GLU A 90 -11.94 15.54 1.38
CA GLU A 90 -12.99 15.05 0.48
C GLU A 90 -12.78 15.49 -0.96
N ASP A 91 -12.30 16.71 -1.19
CA ASP A 91 -12.05 17.22 -2.53
C ASP A 91 -10.92 16.46 -3.22
N LEU A 92 -9.85 16.11 -2.50
CA LEU A 92 -8.79 15.26 -3.01
C LEU A 92 -9.31 13.85 -3.31
N LEU A 93 -10.12 13.28 -2.43
CA LEU A 93 -10.74 11.97 -2.64
C LEU A 93 -11.67 11.97 -3.86
N ARG A 94 -12.47 13.02 -4.05
CA ARG A 94 -13.31 13.20 -5.26
C ARG A 94 -12.45 13.34 -6.53
N ALA A 95 -11.31 14.02 -6.44
CA ALA A 95 -10.39 14.13 -7.56
C ALA A 95 -9.79 12.76 -7.93
N TYR A 96 -9.42 11.94 -6.94
CA TYR A 96 -8.96 10.58 -7.17
C TYR A 96 -10.07 9.68 -7.73
N ALA A 97 -11.29 9.77 -7.21
CA ALA A 97 -12.42 9.00 -7.72
C ALA A 97 -12.72 9.30 -9.19
N ARG A 98 -12.62 10.56 -9.60
CA ARG A 98 -12.79 10.95 -11.03
C ARG A 98 -11.65 10.44 -11.93
N ALA A 99 -10.46 10.25 -11.39
CA ALA A 99 -9.28 9.77 -12.14
C ALA A 99 -9.26 8.24 -12.30
N LEU A 100 -10.02 7.51 -11.50
CA LEU A 100 -10.00 6.05 -11.48
C LEU A 100 -11.16 5.47 -12.30
N PRO A 101 -10.97 4.30 -12.94
CA PRO A 101 -12.08 3.54 -13.49
C PRO A 101 -13.05 3.13 -12.38
N PRO A 102 -14.39 3.01 -12.66
CA PRO A 102 -15.37 2.59 -11.68
C PRO A 102 -14.95 1.30 -10.95
N GLY A 103 -15.04 1.30 -9.62
CA GLY A 103 -14.69 0.14 -8.79
C GLY A 103 -13.19 -0.21 -8.72
N PHE A 104 -12.30 0.64 -9.22
CA PHE A 104 -10.85 0.40 -9.08
C PHE A 104 -10.47 0.43 -7.59
N PRO A 105 -9.97 -0.70 -7.01
CA PRO A 105 -9.78 -0.81 -5.57
C PRO A 105 -8.51 -0.07 -5.11
N CYS A 106 -8.66 0.71 -4.04
CA CYS A 106 -7.56 1.41 -3.39
C CYS A 106 -7.39 0.92 -1.96
N VAL A 107 -6.16 0.65 -1.58
CA VAL A 107 -5.77 0.36 -0.20
C VAL A 107 -5.31 1.67 0.43
N SER A 108 -5.87 2.07 1.56
CA SER A 108 -5.51 3.32 2.22
C SER A 108 -4.80 3.06 3.55
N LYS A 109 -3.61 3.63 3.71
CA LYS A 109 -2.99 3.65 5.04
C LYS A 109 -3.81 4.56 5.96
N VAL A 110 -3.97 4.13 7.19
CA VAL A 110 -4.60 4.93 8.22
C VAL A 110 -3.59 5.94 8.77
N TRP A 111 -4.09 7.12 9.10
CA TRP A 111 -3.34 8.22 9.69
C TRP A 111 -2.51 7.77 10.90
N ASP A 112 -1.23 8.14 10.93
CA ASP A 112 -0.28 7.71 11.96
C ASP A 112 -0.66 8.19 13.37
N ARG A 113 -1.46 9.25 13.49
CA ARG A 113 -2.04 9.66 14.76
C ARG A 113 -2.91 8.55 15.41
N ILE A 114 -3.45 7.62 14.62
CA ILE A 114 -4.20 6.46 15.12
C ILE A 114 -3.29 5.25 15.42
N THR A 115 -2.17 5.12 14.69
CA THR A 115 -1.38 3.88 14.65
C THR A 115 0.01 3.98 15.29
N VAL A 116 0.42 5.16 15.71
CA VAL A 116 1.69 5.40 16.41
C VAL A 116 1.46 5.49 17.91
N LYS A 117 2.10 4.63 18.70
CA LYS A 117 1.96 4.62 20.16
C LYS A 117 2.65 5.79 20.84
N ARG A 118 3.82 6.18 20.35
CA ARG A 118 4.61 7.34 20.82
C ARG A 118 5.04 8.14 19.59
N PHE A 119 4.79 9.43 19.62
CA PHE A 119 5.19 10.31 18.52
C PHE A 119 6.69 10.23 18.28
N PRO A 120 7.13 9.99 17.04
CA PRO A 120 8.56 10.02 16.71
C PRO A 120 9.21 11.34 17.09
N ARG A 121 10.51 11.31 17.39
CA ARG A 121 11.30 12.53 17.62
C ARG A 121 11.64 13.20 16.28
N ASP A 122 10.61 13.66 15.61
CA ASP A 122 10.64 14.28 14.29
C ASP A 122 10.05 15.68 14.39
N LYS A 123 10.58 16.64 13.60
CA LYS A 123 10.14 18.04 13.57
C LYS A 123 8.63 18.17 13.25
N ARG A 124 8.07 17.25 12.52
CA ARG A 124 6.64 17.21 12.18
C ARG A 124 5.74 17.21 13.43
N TRP A 125 6.19 16.62 14.52
CA TRP A 125 5.41 16.52 15.75
C TRP A 125 5.59 17.70 16.72
N GLY A 126 6.51 18.64 16.43
CA GLY A 126 6.73 19.83 17.25
C GLY A 126 6.88 19.48 18.72
N ALA A 127 6.08 20.12 19.57
CA ALA A 127 6.10 19.91 21.02
C ALA A 127 5.62 18.49 21.45
N GLN A 128 4.93 17.76 20.60
CA GLN A 128 4.46 16.40 20.90
C GLN A 128 5.55 15.33 20.65
N ALA A 129 6.66 15.68 20.01
CA ALA A 129 7.75 14.75 19.68
C ALA A 129 8.25 14.00 20.93
N GLY A 130 8.26 12.66 20.86
CA GLY A 130 8.67 11.79 21.96
C GLY A 130 7.61 11.58 23.06
N GLN A 131 6.46 12.23 23.00
CA GLN A 131 5.36 12.02 23.95
C GLN A 131 4.54 10.78 23.59
N VAL A 132 3.88 10.18 24.60
CA VAL A 132 2.88 9.15 24.38
C VAL A 132 1.70 9.76 23.65
N ASN A 133 1.24 9.08 22.60
CA ASN A 133 0.11 9.53 21.82
C ASN A 133 -1.22 9.14 22.49
N PRO A 134 -2.05 10.11 22.93
CA PRO A 134 -3.33 9.84 23.56
C PRO A 134 -4.37 9.28 22.57
N ASP A 135 -4.17 9.48 21.26
CA ASP A 135 -5.08 9.06 20.20
C ASP A 135 -4.72 7.69 19.60
N PHE A 136 -3.77 6.98 20.21
CA PHE A 136 -3.41 5.63 19.77
C PHE A 136 -4.60 4.67 19.88
N LEU A 137 -4.99 4.05 18.76
CA LEU A 137 -6.19 3.20 18.61
C LEU A 137 -7.49 3.92 19.05
N ASN A 138 -7.61 5.21 18.75
CA ASN A 138 -8.82 5.99 18.99
C ASN A 138 -9.82 5.75 17.85
N ALA A 139 -10.82 4.89 18.08
CA ALA A 139 -11.83 4.56 17.08
C ALA A 139 -12.71 5.77 16.70
N GLY A 140 -13.06 6.64 17.66
CA GLY A 140 -13.83 7.86 17.36
C GLY A 140 -13.09 8.76 16.38
N LEU A 141 -11.81 9.05 16.66
CA LEU A 141 -11.00 9.85 15.76
C LEU A 141 -10.85 9.22 14.38
N PHE A 142 -10.69 7.89 14.31
CA PHE A 142 -10.65 7.18 13.03
C PHE A 142 -11.97 7.35 12.25
N LEU A 143 -13.10 7.16 12.90
CA LEU A 143 -14.41 7.27 12.26
C LEU A 143 -14.67 8.66 11.70
N ASP A 144 -14.37 9.69 12.50
CA ASP A 144 -14.68 11.08 12.15
C ASP A 144 -13.67 11.67 11.13
N ALA A 145 -12.37 11.52 11.41
CA ALA A 145 -11.33 12.18 10.61
C ALA A 145 -10.88 11.38 9.38
N VAL A 146 -10.97 10.05 9.42
CA VAL A 146 -10.50 9.20 8.34
C VAL A 146 -11.66 8.58 7.58
N LEU A 147 -12.51 7.79 8.23
CA LEU A 147 -13.50 6.97 7.55
C LEU A 147 -14.63 7.80 6.92
N ALA A 148 -15.12 8.83 7.61
CA ALA A 148 -16.24 9.63 7.13
C ALA A 148 -15.97 10.33 5.79
N PRO A 149 -14.81 10.99 5.54
CA PRO A 149 -14.46 11.51 4.22
C PRO A 149 -14.46 10.44 3.11
N TYR A 150 -13.89 9.26 3.38
CA TYR A 150 -13.90 8.15 2.41
C TYR A 150 -15.33 7.65 2.12
N ALA A 151 -16.16 7.52 3.14
CA ALA A 151 -17.55 7.09 2.99
C ALA A 151 -18.35 8.05 2.10
N ARG A 152 -18.10 9.37 2.20
CA ARG A 152 -18.81 10.39 1.43
C ARG A 152 -18.25 10.59 0.02
N ALA A 153 -16.95 10.45 -0.19
CA ALA A 153 -16.29 10.89 -1.42
C ALA A 153 -15.58 9.79 -2.21
N PHE A 154 -15.34 8.60 -1.62
CA PHE A 154 -14.45 7.59 -2.21
C PHE A 154 -14.88 6.13 -1.92
N ARG A 155 -16.11 5.92 -1.46
CA ARG A 155 -16.58 4.60 -0.99
C ARG A 155 -16.39 3.48 -2.00
N GLU A 156 -16.69 3.73 -3.27
CA GLU A 156 -16.58 2.76 -4.36
C GLU A 156 -15.15 2.24 -4.57
N HIS A 157 -14.17 3.07 -4.23
CA HIS A 157 -12.74 2.77 -4.39
C HIS A 157 -12.06 2.34 -3.08
N ALA A 158 -12.70 2.50 -1.92
CA ALA A 158 -12.13 2.19 -0.61
C ALA A 158 -12.11 0.67 -0.37
N ALA A 159 -11.14 -0.03 -0.95
CA ALA A 159 -11.05 -1.48 -0.88
C ALA A 159 -10.62 -1.99 0.49
N CYS A 160 -9.70 -1.30 1.18
CA CYS A 160 -9.21 -1.71 2.50
C CYS A 160 -8.48 -0.57 3.20
N PHE A 161 -8.69 -0.43 4.51
CA PHE A 161 -7.89 0.45 5.37
C PHE A 161 -6.83 -0.37 6.11
N VAL A 162 -5.55 0.03 5.98
CA VAL A 162 -4.42 -0.63 6.62
C VAL A 162 -4.00 0.16 7.86
N PHE A 163 -4.18 -0.43 9.03
CA PHE A 163 -3.61 0.04 10.28
C PHE A 163 -2.17 -0.44 10.39
N GLU A 164 -1.22 0.36 9.88
CA GLU A 164 0.20 0.09 10.07
C GLU A 164 0.61 0.51 11.48
N ILE A 165 0.70 -0.46 12.37
CA ILE A 165 1.13 -0.24 13.75
C ILE A 165 2.64 -0.03 13.75
N SER A 166 3.04 1.21 13.97
CA SER A 166 4.46 1.58 14.01
C SER A 166 5.19 0.85 15.14
N ALA A 167 6.47 0.57 14.93
CA ALA A 167 7.26 -0.16 15.92
C ALA A 167 7.23 0.50 17.30
N MET A 168 6.93 -0.28 18.31
CA MET A 168 6.92 0.10 19.71
C MET A 168 8.17 -0.44 20.40
N HIS A 169 8.70 0.28 21.39
CA HIS A 169 9.93 -0.07 22.06
C HIS A 169 9.81 0.10 23.57
N GLY A 170 10.60 -0.69 24.33
CA GLY A 170 10.67 -0.60 25.78
C GLY A 170 9.29 -0.72 26.44
N ALA A 171 8.95 0.19 27.33
CA ALA A 171 7.67 0.18 28.07
C ALA A 171 6.41 0.42 27.19
N ASP A 172 6.57 0.91 25.97
CA ASP A 172 5.44 1.10 25.04
C ASP A 172 5.06 -0.20 24.30
N LEU A 173 5.96 -1.18 24.19
CA LEU A 173 5.69 -2.48 23.59
C LEU A 173 4.95 -3.38 24.59
N PRO A 174 3.65 -3.66 24.38
CA PRO A 174 2.91 -4.56 25.24
C PRO A 174 3.27 -6.02 24.95
N GLY A 175 3.01 -6.90 25.92
CA GLY A 175 2.97 -8.34 25.63
C GLY A 175 1.82 -8.68 24.66
N PRO A 176 1.89 -9.86 24.00
CA PRO A 176 0.92 -10.25 22.96
C PRO A 176 -0.54 -10.24 23.44
N GLU A 177 -0.82 -10.66 24.66
CA GLU A 177 -2.18 -10.70 25.23
C GLU A 177 -2.75 -9.32 25.43
N ARG A 178 -1.96 -8.41 26.02
CA ARG A 178 -2.36 -7.02 26.24
C ARG A 178 -2.53 -6.27 24.90
N TRP A 179 -1.69 -6.57 23.92
CA TRP A 179 -1.86 -6.08 22.57
C TRP A 179 -3.19 -6.55 21.98
N ALA A 180 -3.47 -7.85 22.06
CA ALA A 180 -4.69 -8.46 21.55
C ALA A 180 -5.94 -7.83 22.16
N GLU A 181 -5.97 -7.60 23.48
CA GLU A 181 -7.08 -6.91 24.16
C GLU A 181 -7.27 -5.46 23.68
N GLN A 182 -6.20 -4.70 23.46
CA GLN A 182 -6.29 -3.33 22.97
C GLN A 182 -6.84 -3.30 21.55
N LEU A 183 -6.33 -4.19 20.69
CA LEU A 183 -6.76 -4.31 19.30
C LEU A 183 -8.23 -4.75 19.22
N ASP A 184 -8.64 -5.73 20.01
CA ASP A 184 -10.02 -6.23 20.07
C ASP A 184 -11.01 -5.12 20.42
N ARG A 185 -10.73 -4.34 21.47
CA ARG A 185 -11.54 -3.17 21.87
C ARG A 185 -11.63 -2.11 20.77
N PHE A 186 -10.55 -1.89 20.06
CA PHE A 186 -10.53 -0.94 18.95
C PHE A 186 -11.38 -1.43 17.77
N LEU A 187 -11.13 -2.67 17.29
CA LEU A 187 -11.80 -3.25 16.14
C LEU A 187 -13.31 -3.46 16.38
N ALA A 188 -13.70 -3.76 17.62
CA ALA A 188 -15.12 -3.91 18.00
C ALA A 188 -15.97 -2.64 17.79
N ARG A 189 -15.32 -1.47 17.70
CA ARG A 189 -16.00 -0.17 17.49
C ARG A 189 -16.08 0.23 16.01
N LEU A 190 -15.44 -0.51 15.11
CA LEU A 190 -15.40 -0.18 13.68
C LEU A 190 -16.62 -0.75 12.94
N PRO A 191 -17.21 -0.01 11.97
CA PRO A 191 -18.29 -0.50 11.15
C PRO A 191 -17.83 -1.67 10.28
N ARG A 192 -18.73 -2.64 10.03
CA ARG A 192 -18.40 -3.88 9.32
C ARG A 192 -18.59 -3.80 7.81
N ASP A 193 -19.02 -2.67 7.30
CA ASP A 193 -19.27 -2.41 5.89
C ASP A 193 -18.04 -1.87 5.14
N PHE A 194 -16.89 -1.78 5.84
CA PHE A 194 -15.57 -1.55 5.29
C PHE A 194 -14.63 -2.70 5.65
N ARG A 195 -13.61 -2.89 4.83
CA ARG A 195 -12.56 -3.90 5.08
C ARG A 195 -11.36 -3.26 5.75
N TYR A 196 -10.78 -3.97 6.69
CA TYR A 196 -9.63 -3.55 7.47
C TYR A 196 -8.51 -4.58 7.44
N ALA A 197 -7.28 -4.12 7.53
CA ALA A 197 -6.11 -4.97 7.70
C ALA A 197 -5.16 -4.35 8.73
N VAL A 198 -4.45 -5.20 9.46
CA VAL A 198 -3.44 -4.76 10.45
C VAL A 198 -2.07 -5.19 9.99
N GLU A 199 -1.18 -4.20 9.87
CA GLU A 199 0.23 -4.37 9.56
C GLU A 199 1.06 -4.14 10.83
N LEU A 200 1.78 -5.15 11.28
CA LEU A 200 2.67 -5.04 12.44
C LEU A 200 4.09 -4.64 12.03
N ARG A 201 4.76 -3.89 12.90
CA ARG A 201 6.18 -3.54 12.79
C ARG A 201 7.02 -4.08 13.96
N ASN A 202 6.41 -4.92 14.79
CA ASN A 202 7.02 -5.65 15.88
C ASN A 202 6.84 -7.15 15.64
N ALA A 203 7.94 -7.88 15.51
CA ALA A 203 7.91 -9.34 15.31
C ALA A 203 7.30 -10.06 16.52
N GLU A 204 7.50 -9.53 17.73
CA GLU A 204 6.99 -10.08 18.99
C GLU A 204 5.46 -10.13 19.06
N LEU A 205 4.79 -9.28 18.28
CA LEU A 205 3.33 -9.22 18.22
C LEU A 205 2.73 -10.15 17.13
N VAL A 206 3.57 -10.78 16.32
CA VAL A 206 3.16 -11.81 15.35
C VAL A 206 2.91 -13.11 16.12
N HIS A 207 1.75 -13.18 16.74
CA HIS A 207 1.42 -14.22 17.73
C HIS A 207 -0.01 -14.77 17.50
N PRO A 208 -0.32 -16.04 17.85
CA PRO A 208 -1.65 -16.62 17.65
C PRO A 208 -2.79 -15.84 18.27
N VAL A 209 -2.60 -15.20 19.43
CA VAL A 209 -3.65 -14.36 20.06
C VAL A 209 -4.01 -13.14 19.21
N HIS A 210 -3.03 -12.54 18.49
CA HIS A 210 -3.29 -11.51 17.51
C HIS A 210 -4.16 -12.05 16.36
N GLY A 211 -3.80 -13.21 15.82
CA GLY A 211 -4.58 -13.88 14.77
C GLY A 211 -6.02 -14.16 15.18
N ALA A 212 -6.24 -14.60 16.41
CA ALA A 212 -7.59 -14.86 16.95
C ALA A 212 -8.46 -13.59 16.99
N VAL A 213 -7.87 -12.44 17.33
CA VAL A 213 -8.58 -11.15 17.28
C VAL A 213 -8.93 -10.78 15.84
N LEU A 214 -7.97 -10.87 14.90
CA LEU A 214 -8.23 -10.58 13.49
C LEU A 214 -9.36 -11.46 12.94
N GLN A 215 -9.35 -12.75 13.23
CA GLN A 215 -10.37 -13.69 12.80
C GLN A 215 -11.76 -13.32 13.33
N ARG A 216 -11.87 -12.96 14.62
CA ARG A 216 -13.12 -12.54 15.28
C ARG A 216 -13.77 -11.36 14.57
N HIS A 217 -12.97 -10.43 14.07
CA HIS A 217 -13.45 -9.21 13.41
C HIS A 217 -13.45 -9.28 11.88
N GLY A 218 -12.98 -10.40 11.27
CA GLY A 218 -12.85 -10.52 9.81
C GLY A 218 -11.83 -9.53 9.22
N VAL A 219 -10.79 -9.19 9.98
CA VAL A 219 -9.73 -8.25 9.62
C VAL A 219 -8.53 -9.01 9.07
N ALA A 220 -7.92 -8.55 7.98
CA ALA A 220 -6.78 -9.23 7.37
C ALA A 220 -5.48 -8.98 8.15
N HIS A 221 -4.62 -9.99 8.21
CA HIS A 221 -3.20 -9.80 8.48
C HIS A 221 -2.52 -9.21 7.24
N VAL A 222 -1.64 -8.23 7.41
CA VAL A 222 -0.82 -7.72 6.31
C VAL A 222 0.52 -8.44 6.33
N PHE A 223 0.76 -9.25 5.31
CA PHE A 223 2.09 -9.79 5.05
C PHE A 223 3.02 -8.66 4.64
N ASN A 224 4.11 -8.45 5.34
CA ASN A 224 5.03 -7.38 4.99
C ASN A 224 6.49 -7.86 4.86
N ALA A 225 7.21 -7.26 3.91
CA ALA A 225 8.67 -7.30 3.88
C ALA A 225 9.18 -5.97 4.43
N TRP A 226 9.76 -6.01 5.61
CA TRP A 226 10.26 -4.86 6.35
C TRP A 226 11.46 -5.24 7.22
N THR A 227 12.29 -4.24 7.56
CA THR A 227 13.62 -4.39 8.18
C THR A 227 13.70 -5.39 9.35
N ALA A 228 12.76 -5.33 10.30
CA ALA A 228 12.78 -6.10 11.55
C ALA A 228 11.64 -7.12 11.66
N MET A 229 11.01 -7.46 10.53
CA MET A 229 9.92 -8.42 10.52
C MET A 229 10.40 -9.78 10.00
N PRO A 230 9.72 -10.88 10.38
CA PRO A 230 9.89 -12.17 9.73
C PRO A 230 9.65 -12.03 8.22
N THR A 231 10.32 -12.85 7.39
CA THR A 231 10.06 -12.84 5.95
C THR A 231 8.59 -13.19 5.65
N ILE A 232 8.10 -12.81 4.47
CA ILE A 232 6.73 -13.20 4.06
C ILE A 232 6.59 -14.72 4.08
N GLY A 233 7.62 -15.46 3.66
CA GLY A 233 7.65 -16.93 3.71
C GLY A 233 7.53 -17.47 5.14
N GLN A 234 8.22 -16.88 6.11
CA GLN A 234 8.08 -17.26 7.52
C GLN A 234 6.69 -16.92 8.06
N GLN A 235 6.12 -15.77 7.71
CA GLN A 235 4.75 -15.41 8.09
C GLN A 235 3.74 -16.40 7.50
N LEU A 236 3.92 -16.90 6.27
CA LEU A 236 3.05 -17.87 5.62
C LEU A 236 3.01 -19.23 6.32
N GLN A 237 4.00 -19.60 7.13
CA GLN A 237 4.01 -20.84 7.90
C GLN A 237 3.08 -20.80 9.12
N LEU A 238 2.56 -19.65 9.50
CA LEU A 238 1.68 -19.49 10.64
C LEU A 238 0.24 -19.88 10.27
N SER A 239 -0.40 -20.73 11.06
CA SER A 239 -1.72 -21.28 10.75
C SER A 239 -2.86 -20.25 10.72
N TRP A 240 -2.68 -19.09 11.31
CA TRP A 240 -3.72 -18.07 11.51
C TRP A 240 -3.64 -16.86 10.56
N VAL A 241 -2.70 -16.82 9.61
CA VAL A 241 -2.39 -15.60 8.80
C VAL A 241 -3.40 -15.28 7.70
N PHE A 242 -4.40 -16.11 7.50
CA PHE A 242 -5.52 -15.82 6.59
C PHE A 242 -6.85 -15.71 7.37
N PRO A 243 -6.99 -14.72 8.26
CA PRO A 243 -8.14 -14.59 9.16
C PRO A 243 -9.39 -13.97 8.50
N ALA A 244 -9.26 -13.45 7.27
CA ALA A 244 -10.29 -12.73 6.54
C ALA A 244 -10.53 -13.35 5.14
N PRO A 245 -11.66 -13.06 4.46
CA PRO A 245 -11.94 -13.53 3.10
C PRO A 245 -11.15 -12.77 2.01
N PHE A 246 -10.12 -12.07 2.39
CA PHE A 246 -9.16 -11.40 1.52
C PHE A 246 -7.80 -11.32 2.23
N THR A 247 -6.75 -11.01 1.48
CA THR A 247 -5.41 -10.83 2.05
C THR A 247 -4.74 -9.56 1.52
N VAL A 248 -3.80 -9.04 2.27
CA VAL A 248 -3.01 -7.85 1.90
C VAL A 248 -1.53 -8.17 2.07
N ALA A 249 -0.72 -7.80 1.09
CA ALA A 249 0.73 -7.85 1.20
C ALA A 249 1.35 -6.48 0.85
N ARG A 250 2.36 -6.10 1.62
CA ARG A 250 3.13 -4.87 1.41
C ARG A 250 4.63 -5.19 1.46
N ALA A 251 5.24 -5.37 0.29
CA ALA A 251 6.68 -5.61 0.18
C ALA A 251 7.41 -4.29 -0.09
N LEU A 252 8.08 -3.76 0.93
CA LEU A 252 8.57 -2.39 0.97
C LEU A 252 10.09 -2.29 1.01
N LEU A 253 10.74 -3.19 1.76
CA LEU A 253 12.18 -3.24 1.96
C LEU A 253 12.64 -4.68 2.10
N THR A 254 13.83 -4.96 1.64
CA THR A 254 14.52 -6.22 1.95
C THR A 254 14.81 -6.28 3.46
N PRO A 255 14.55 -7.41 4.13
CA PRO A 255 14.89 -7.58 5.55
C PRO A 255 16.35 -7.18 5.83
N GLY A 256 16.56 -6.49 6.95
CA GLY A 256 17.87 -5.97 7.34
C GLY A 256 18.30 -4.65 6.70
N ARG A 257 17.72 -4.24 5.57
CA ARG A 257 18.04 -2.96 4.90
C ARG A 257 17.36 -1.78 5.61
N LYS A 258 18.09 -0.68 5.78
CA LYS A 258 17.53 0.55 6.32
C LYS A 258 16.85 1.38 5.23
N PHE A 259 15.78 2.06 5.60
CA PHE A 259 14.99 2.90 4.67
C PHE A 259 15.84 3.91 3.89
N ARG A 260 16.73 4.66 4.57
CA ARG A 260 17.61 5.66 3.93
C ARG A 260 18.61 5.04 2.97
N GLU A 261 19.12 3.87 3.29
CA GLU A 261 20.03 3.13 2.40
C GLU A 261 19.35 2.80 1.08
N ALA A 262 18.09 2.30 1.12
CA ALA A 262 17.32 2.01 -0.08
C ALA A 262 16.98 3.28 -0.89
N VAL A 263 16.66 4.41 -0.21
CA VAL A 263 16.43 5.69 -0.90
C VAL A 263 17.67 6.13 -1.67
N ASN A 264 18.83 6.09 -1.04
CA ASN A 264 20.09 6.52 -1.65
C ASN A 264 20.56 5.59 -2.78
N ALA A 265 20.33 4.28 -2.62
CA ALA A 265 20.76 3.29 -3.60
C ALA A 265 19.87 3.29 -4.86
N PHE A 266 18.56 3.53 -4.73
CA PHE A 266 17.62 3.21 -5.77
C PHE A 266 17.00 4.41 -6.50
N ALA A 267 17.19 5.65 -6.01
CA ALA A 267 16.74 6.82 -6.76
C ALA A 267 17.42 6.88 -8.14
N PRO A 268 16.71 7.25 -9.23
CA PRO A 268 15.36 7.81 -9.31
C PRO A 268 14.23 6.76 -9.45
N TYR A 269 14.46 5.47 -9.22
CA TYR A 269 13.47 4.39 -9.29
C TYR A 269 13.00 4.06 -10.72
N ASP A 270 13.88 4.18 -11.70
CA ASP A 270 13.61 3.98 -13.12
C ASP A 270 13.79 2.52 -13.60
N ARG A 271 14.48 1.69 -12.83
CA ARG A 271 14.72 0.27 -13.13
C ARG A 271 14.91 -0.56 -11.87
N VAL A 272 14.73 -1.87 -12.00
CA VAL A 272 15.16 -2.84 -10.98
C VAL A 272 16.68 -2.79 -10.91
N GLN A 273 17.23 -2.52 -9.74
CA GLN A 273 18.68 -2.38 -9.51
C GLN A 273 19.24 -3.58 -8.73
N GLU A 274 18.52 -4.03 -7.72
CA GLU A 274 18.89 -5.18 -6.90
C GLU A 274 17.70 -6.15 -6.79
N PRO A 275 17.60 -7.17 -7.65
CA PRO A 275 16.57 -8.19 -7.55
C PRO A 275 16.62 -8.93 -6.21
N ALA A 276 15.46 -9.21 -5.62
CA ALA A 276 15.28 -9.93 -4.36
C ALA A 276 14.54 -11.26 -4.60
N PRO A 277 15.23 -12.30 -5.12
CA PRO A 277 14.61 -13.55 -5.56
C PRO A 277 13.86 -14.27 -4.44
N GLU A 278 14.33 -14.21 -3.19
CA GLU A 278 13.68 -14.82 -2.03
C GLU A 278 12.31 -14.16 -1.77
N ILE A 279 12.25 -12.83 -1.82
CA ILE A 279 10.99 -12.09 -1.61
C ILE A 279 10.02 -12.34 -2.77
N ARG A 280 10.53 -12.45 -4.00
CA ARG A 280 9.71 -12.83 -5.15
C ARG A 280 9.15 -14.23 -4.99
N ALA A 281 9.92 -15.18 -4.49
CA ALA A 281 9.48 -16.55 -4.20
C ALA A 281 8.41 -16.57 -3.10
N ASP A 282 8.62 -15.81 -2.02
CA ASP A 282 7.66 -15.66 -0.94
C ASP A 282 6.32 -15.07 -1.44
N LEU A 283 6.38 -14.00 -2.24
CA LEU A 283 5.20 -13.39 -2.85
C LEU A 283 4.50 -14.35 -3.82
N ARG A 284 5.25 -15.19 -4.53
CA ARG A 284 4.67 -16.22 -5.38
C ARG A 284 3.89 -17.23 -4.55
N THR A 285 4.47 -17.72 -3.45
CA THR A 285 3.78 -18.64 -2.53
C THR A 285 2.50 -18.02 -1.96
N LEU A 286 2.53 -16.72 -1.63
CA LEU A 286 1.34 -16.00 -1.17
C LEU A 286 0.25 -15.92 -2.26
N ILE A 287 0.64 -15.68 -3.52
CA ILE A 287 -0.27 -15.68 -4.66
C ILE A 287 -0.90 -17.06 -4.85
N ASP A 288 -0.11 -18.13 -4.82
CA ASP A 288 -0.58 -19.51 -4.96
C ASP A 288 -1.59 -19.85 -3.85
N GLU A 289 -1.32 -19.45 -2.61
CA GLU A 289 -2.23 -19.61 -1.48
C GLU A 289 -3.53 -18.81 -1.66
N ALA A 290 -3.47 -17.58 -2.12
CA ALA A 290 -4.67 -16.78 -2.39
C ALA A 290 -5.53 -17.38 -3.51
N VAL A 291 -4.92 -17.89 -4.57
CA VAL A 291 -5.61 -18.59 -5.65
C VAL A 291 -6.24 -19.89 -5.14
N ARG A 292 -5.50 -20.72 -4.41
CA ARG A 292 -5.98 -21.98 -3.82
C ARG A 292 -7.17 -21.74 -2.88
N ARG A 293 -7.12 -20.69 -2.08
CA ARG A 293 -8.17 -20.28 -1.14
C ARG A 293 -9.34 -19.55 -1.83
N ARG A 294 -9.18 -19.14 -3.08
CA ARG A 294 -10.15 -18.31 -3.83
C ARG A 294 -10.48 -17.00 -3.14
N ILE A 295 -9.49 -16.37 -2.52
CA ILE A 295 -9.62 -15.07 -1.87
C ILE A 295 -8.92 -13.99 -2.69
N GLU A 296 -9.40 -12.75 -2.58
CA GLU A 296 -8.75 -11.60 -3.18
C GLU A 296 -7.42 -11.29 -2.48
N ALA A 297 -6.37 -11.04 -3.24
CA ALA A 297 -5.08 -10.59 -2.73
C ALA A 297 -4.75 -9.19 -3.27
N LEU A 298 -4.63 -8.22 -2.35
CA LEU A 298 -4.20 -6.85 -2.62
C LEU A 298 -2.69 -6.77 -2.31
N ILE A 299 -1.85 -6.71 -3.35
CA ILE A 299 -0.40 -6.82 -3.22
C ILE A 299 0.25 -5.50 -3.66
N ALA A 300 0.76 -4.74 -2.70
CA ALA A 300 1.39 -3.45 -2.95
C ALA A 300 2.92 -3.54 -2.81
N LEU A 301 3.62 -3.12 -3.84
CA LEU A 301 5.08 -3.14 -3.89
C LEU A 301 5.65 -1.72 -3.80
N GLY A 302 6.73 -1.58 -3.05
CA GLY A 302 7.46 -0.33 -2.94
C GLY A 302 8.68 -0.31 -3.85
N ASN A 303 9.02 0.86 -4.41
CA ASN A 303 10.25 1.01 -5.20
C ASN A 303 11.53 0.67 -4.42
N ARG A 304 11.50 0.83 -3.10
CA ARG A 304 12.66 0.58 -2.23
C ARG A 304 12.94 -0.90 -1.99
N LEU A 305 12.09 -1.80 -2.53
CA LEU A 305 12.33 -3.23 -2.46
C LEU A 305 13.51 -3.61 -3.37
N GLU A 306 13.42 -3.25 -4.66
CA GLU A 306 14.37 -3.67 -5.70
C GLU A 306 14.84 -2.51 -6.60
N GLY A 307 14.34 -1.28 -6.39
CA GLY A 307 14.65 -0.10 -7.18
C GLY A 307 13.49 0.36 -8.10
N ASN A 308 12.57 -0.52 -8.48
CA ASN A 308 11.46 -0.17 -9.38
C ASN A 308 10.28 -1.12 -9.20
N ALA A 309 9.21 -0.65 -8.58
CA ALA A 309 8.04 -1.47 -8.30
C ALA A 309 7.33 -1.97 -9.58
N PRO A 310 7.15 -1.19 -10.67
CA PRO A 310 6.64 -1.71 -11.93
C PRO A 310 7.45 -2.88 -12.49
N GLY A 311 8.77 -2.78 -12.47
CA GLY A 311 9.68 -3.85 -12.91
C GLY A 311 9.57 -5.11 -12.06
N THR A 312 9.47 -4.96 -10.73
CA THR A 312 9.25 -6.08 -9.81
C THR A 312 7.92 -6.78 -10.09
N ILE A 313 6.84 -6.01 -10.32
CA ILE A 313 5.51 -6.56 -10.66
C ILE A 313 5.56 -7.30 -12.00
N ARG A 314 6.24 -6.75 -13.02
CA ARG A 314 6.44 -7.45 -14.30
C ARG A 314 7.15 -8.79 -14.12
N ALA A 315 8.22 -8.81 -13.34
CA ALA A 315 8.98 -10.04 -13.08
C ALA A 315 8.14 -11.10 -12.35
N LEU A 316 7.30 -10.71 -11.40
CA LEU A 316 6.36 -11.60 -10.73
C LEU A 316 5.29 -12.13 -11.70
N ALA A 317 4.73 -11.25 -12.54
CA ALA A 317 3.73 -11.64 -13.55
C ALA A 317 4.29 -12.56 -14.63
N ASP A 318 5.54 -12.32 -15.06
CA ASP A 318 6.20 -13.15 -16.06
C ASP A 318 6.52 -14.55 -15.54
N SER A 319 6.93 -14.64 -14.28
CA SER A 319 7.18 -15.93 -13.62
C SER A 319 5.91 -16.71 -13.28
N TRP A 320 4.72 -16.09 -13.42
CA TRP A 320 3.46 -16.76 -13.12
C TRP A 320 3.16 -17.86 -14.16
N GLN A 321 2.99 -19.08 -13.65
CA GLN A 321 2.47 -20.21 -14.42
C GLN A 321 1.17 -20.64 -13.75
N THR A 322 0.11 -20.79 -14.54
CA THR A 322 -1.16 -21.32 -14.02
C THR A 322 -0.89 -22.65 -13.33
N PRO A 323 -1.27 -22.83 -12.06
CA PRO A 323 -1.21 -24.14 -11.43
C PRO A 323 -1.98 -25.15 -12.29
N GLY A 324 -1.34 -26.27 -12.67
CA GLY A 324 -1.96 -27.34 -13.44
C GLY A 324 -3.10 -28.01 -12.69
#